data_5bfb77dafb75c8eda8ffa993dd14b3d5
#
_entry.id   5bfb77dafb75c8eda8ffa993dd14b3d5
#
_cell.length_a   1.000
_cell.length_b   1.000
_cell.length_c   1.000
_cell.angle_alpha   90.00
_cell.angle_beta   90.00
_cell.angle_gamma   90.00
#
_symmetry.space_group_name_H-M   'P 1'
#
loop_
_entity.id
_entity.type
_entity.pdbx_description
1 polymer ?
#
loop_
_entity_poly.entity_id
_entity_poly.type
_entity_poly.pdbx_seq_one_letter_code
_entity_poly.pdbx_strand_id
1 'polypeptide(L)'
;MSRLSLLPAALRRSLEQRSSLKVIAGLMNFNADSVARVSRAAGLGGADLIDVACDAELVKLAVEASGGLPVCVSSVEPEQFPAAVAAGAAMVEIGNFDAFYPQGRVFGAEEVLELTRRTRGLLPEVVLSVTVPHVLPMDQQQQLAVDLVAAGADLIQTEGGTSAKPFSAGSLGLIEKAAPTLAAAHSISAALQHAGETVPVLCASGLSAVTVPMAIAAGAAGVGVGSAVNRLDDELAMVAVVRGLREAIGREVTSRV
;
A
#
# COMPACT_ATOMS: atom_id res chain seq x y z
N MET A 1 -20.15 -7.85 8.94
CA MET A 1 -19.51 -6.54 9.21
C MET A 1 -18.17 -6.54 8.49
N SER A 2 -17.78 -5.42 7.90
CA SER A 2 -16.46 -5.32 7.25
C SER A 2 -15.35 -5.47 8.29
N ARG A 3 -14.30 -6.27 7.99
CA ARG A 3 -13.12 -6.43 8.86
C ARG A 3 -12.33 -5.13 9.04
N LEU A 4 -12.56 -4.12 8.20
CA LEU A 4 -12.00 -2.78 8.39
C LEU A 4 -12.35 -2.18 9.77
N SER A 5 -13.44 -2.64 10.41
CA SER A 5 -13.79 -2.26 11.79
C SER A 5 -12.74 -2.71 12.82
N LEU A 6 -11.89 -3.68 12.50
CA LEU A 6 -10.80 -4.17 13.35
C LEU A 6 -9.57 -3.27 13.32
N LEU A 7 -9.44 -2.41 12.31
CA LEU A 7 -8.34 -1.45 12.23
C LEU A 7 -8.44 -0.38 13.34
N PRO A 8 -7.30 0.17 13.78
CA PRO A 8 -7.30 1.33 14.68
C PRO A 8 -8.19 2.46 14.14
N ALA A 9 -8.94 3.10 15.02
CA ALA A 9 -9.96 4.09 14.64
C ALA A 9 -9.42 5.26 13.79
N ALA A 10 -8.16 5.66 14.01
CA ALA A 10 -7.52 6.71 13.21
C ALA A 10 -7.31 6.26 11.76
N LEU A 11 -6.76 5.05 11.54
CA LEU A 11 -6.54 4.50 10.20
C LEU A 11 -7.86 4.27 9.47
N ARG A 12 -8.88 3.72 10.16
CA ARG A 12 -10.20 3.54 9.57
C ARG A 12 -10.79 4.88 9.09
N ARG A 13 -10.74 5.92 9.93
CA ARG A 13 -11.21 7.26 9.55
C ARG A 13 -10.44 7.83 8.36
N SER A 14 -9.12 7.63 8.28
CA SER A 14 -8.35 8.13 7.15
C SER A 14 -8.75 7.45 5.83
N LEU A 15 -9.07 6.15 5.85
CA LEU A 15 -9.61 5.44 4.69
C LEU A 15 -11.01 5.96 4.31
N GLU A 16 -11.91 6.10 5.28
CA GLU A 16 -13.27 6.63 5.06
C GLU A 16 -13.25 8.07 4.50
N GLN A 17 -12.32 8.90 4.96
CA GLN A 17 -12.12 10.28 4.50
C GLN A 17 -11.29 10.40 3.22
N ARG A 18 -10.88 9.27 2.63
CA ARG A 18 -10.04 9.20 1.42
C ARG A 18 -8.75 10.01 1.58
N SER A 19 -8.09 9.84 2.70
CA SER A 19 -6.90 10.60 3.08
C SER A 19 -5.79 9.74 3.69
N SER A 20 -5.86 8.40 3.51
CA SER A 20 -4.87 7.50 4.09
C SER A 20 -3.50 7.62 3.39
N LEU A 21 -2.44 7.68 4.18
CA LEU A 21 -1.05 7.67 3.71
C LEU A 21 -0.34 6.43 4.27
N LYS A 22 -0.03 5.49 3.39
CA LYS A 22 0.78 4.31 3.65
C LYS A 22 2.22 4.56 3.20
N VAL A 23 3.18 4.45 4.11
CA VAL A 23 4.60 4.44 3.76
C VAL A 23 5.07 2.99 3.62
N ILE A 24 5.79 2.67 2.55
CA ILE A 24 6.19 1.29 2.21
C ILE A 24 7.71 1.18 2.31
N ALA A 25 8.20 0.42 3.28
CA ALA A 25 9.62 0.10 3.40
C ALA A 25 10.07 -0.93 2.36
N GLY A 26 9.17 -1.79 1.91
CA GLY A 26 9.36 -2.79 0.85
C GLY A 26 9.33 -4.23 1.36
N LEU A 27 8.59 -5.09 0.64
CA LEU A 27 8.40 -6.49 1.04
C LEU A 27 9.67 -7.36 0.99
N MET A 28 10.70 -6.92 0.25
CA MET A 28 12.02 -7.58 0.19
C MET A 28 13.07 -6.87 1.04
N ASN A 29 12.69 -5.88 1.85
CA ASN A 29 13.61 -5.13 2.69
C ASN A 29 13.67 -5.74 4.10
N PHE A 30 14.61 -6.65 4.31
CA PHE A 30 14.88 -7.28 5.61
C PHE A 30 16.00 -6.58 6.39
N ASN A 31 16.47 -5.41 5.95
CA ASN A 31 17.47 -4.62 6.65
C ASN A 31 16.82 -3.82 7.80
N ALA A 32 17.08 -4.24 9.03
CA ALA A 32 16.49 -3.64 10.24
C ALA A 32 16.78 -2.13 10.36
N ASP A 33 17.99 -1.66 10.04
CA ASP A 33 18.34 -0.24 10.12
C ASP A 33 17.57 0.59 9.10
N SER A 34 17.40 0.06 7.88
CA SER A 34 16.60 0.69 6.84
C SER A 34 15.13 0.76 7.25
N VAL A 35 14.55 -0.36 7.72
CA VAL A 35 13.15 -0.41 8.18
C VAL A 35 12.93 0.55 9.34
N ALA A 36 13.84 0.60 10.33
CA ALA A 36 13.74 1.52 11.46
C ALA A 36 13.72 2.99 11.00
N ARG A 37 14.64 3.39 10.09
CA ARG A 37 14.68 4.76 9.55
C ARG A 37 13.40 5.14 8.82
N VAL A 38 12.93 4.27 7.93
CA VAL A 38 11.69 4.51 7.17
C VAL A 38 10.49 4.58 8.12
N SER A 39 10.43 3.73 9.14
CA SER A 39 9.35 3.71 10.14
C SER A 39 9.34 4.99 10.99
N ARG A 40 10.52 5.47 11.46
CA ARG A 40 10.61 6.77 12.15
C ARG A 40 10.16 7.92 11.25
N ALA A 41 10.62 7.93 10.00
CA ALA A 41 10.22 8.95 9.04
C ALA A 41 8.71 8.92 8.76
N ALA A 42 8.11 7.74 8.68
CA ALA A 42 6.66 7.60 8.54
C ALA A 42 5.91 8.20 9.73
N GLY A 43 6.31 7.86 10.96
CA GLY A 43 5.70 8.39 12.18
C GLY A 43 5.83 9.90 12.31
N LEU A 44 7.06 10.43 12.17
CA LEU A 44 7.36 11.86 12.27
C LEU A 44 6.76 12.69 11.11
N GLY A 45 6.60 12.06 9.96
CA GLY A 45 6.02 12.69 8.76
C GLY A 45 4.49 12.69 8.73
N GLY A 46 3.84 11.96 9.64
CA GLY A 46 2.37 11.90 9.75
C GLY A 46 1.71 10.89 8.82
N ALA A 47 2.37 9.75 8.53
CA ALA A 47 1.72 8.62 7.88
C ALA A 47 0.63 8.01 8.77
N ASP A 48 -0.32 7.29 8.17
CA ASP A 48 -1.38 6.57 8.89
C ASP A 48 -0.99 5.12 9.17
N LEU A 49 -0.12 4.54 8.36
CA LEU A 49 0.42 3.18 8.54
C LEU A 49 1.77 3.02 7.84
N ILE A 50 2.51 2.02 8.28
CA ILE A 50 3.79 1.58 7.68
C ILE A 50 3.64 0.16 7.14
N ASP A 51 4.25 -0.14 5.99
CA ASP A 51 4.30 -1.46 5.39
C ASP A 51 5.74 -1.98 5.37
N VAL A 52 5.94 -3.18 5.89
CA VAL A 52 7.25 -3.83 6.00
C VAL A 52 7.21 -5.25 5.43
N ALA A 53 8.38 -5.85 5.22
CA ALA A 53 8.48 -7.26 4.89
C ALA A 53 7.84 -8.14 5.98
N CYS A 54 7.30 -9.30 5.59
CA CYS A 54 6.62 -10.19 6.51
C CYS A 54 7.61 -10.94 7.40
N ASP A 55 8.01 -10.28 8.48
CA ASP A 55 8.93 -10.78 9.51
C ASP A 55 8.50 -10.26 10.89
N ALA A 56 8.46 -11.16 11.88
CA ALA A 56 7.96 -10.84 13.22
C ALA A 56 8.81 -9.79 13.97
N GLU A 57 10.14 -9.81 13.79
CA GLU A 57 11.03 -8.85 14.44
C GLU A 57 10.96 -7.48 13.76
N LEU A 58 10.79 -7.45 12.42
CA LEU A 58 10.56 -6.20 11.69
C LEU A 58 9.22 -5.55 12.06
N VAL A 59 8.18 -6.33 12.37
CA VAL A 59 6.90 -5.80 12.87
C VAL A 59 7.11 -5.07 14.19
N LYS A 60 7.74 -5.71 15.18
CA LYS A 60 8.02 -5.11 16.48
C LYS A 60 8.87 -3.83 16.34
N LEU A 61 9.93 -3.92 15.54
CA LEU A 61 10.82 -2.80 15.24
C LEU A 61 10.05 -1.63 14.61
N ALA A 62 9.18 -1.91 13.64
CA ALA A 62 8.40 -0.88 12.95
C ALA A 62 7.38 -0.20 13.89
N VAL A 63 6.69 -0.96 14.74
CA VAL A 63 5.80 -0.40 15.77
C VAL A 63 6.55 0.55 16.69
N GLU A 64 7.69 0.11 17.24
CA GLU A 64 8.50 0.93 18.13
C GLU A 64 9.05 2.18 17.42
N ALA A 65 9.72 1.99 16.31
CA ALA A 65 10.39 3.06 15.57
C ALA A 65 9.42 4.12 15.04
N SER A 66 8.21 3.74 14.64
CA SER A 66 7.20 4.67 14.13
C SER A 66 6.42 5.44 15.20
N GLY A 67 6.64 5.11 16.49
CA GLY A 67 5.85 5.67 17.58
C GLY A 67 4.44 5.11 17.66
N GLY A 68 4.25 3.84 17.23
CA GLY A 68 2.99 3.11 17.37
C GLY A 68 2.05 3.22 16.16
N LEU A 69 2.57 3.49 14.96
CA LEU A 69 1.75 3.37 13.75
C LEU A 69 1.28 1.92 13.55
N PRO A 70 0.06 1.71 13.03
CA PRO A 70 -0.36 0.40 12.56
C PRO A 70 0.63 -0.15 11.52
N VAL A 71 1.00 -1.42 11.64
CA VAL A 71 1.91 -2.09 10.71
C VAL A 71 1.10 -2.97 9.78
N CYS A 72 1.31 -2.79 8.48
CA CYS A 72 0.97 -3.74 7.43
C CYS A 72 2.19 -4.61 7.15
N VAL A 73 2.00 -5.89 6.90
CA VAL A 73 3.07 -6.77 6.41
C VAL A 73 2.73 -7.28 5.03
N SER A 74 3.70 -7.23 4.12
CA SER A 74 3.55 -7.66 2.74
C SER A 74 4.35 -8.93 2.46
N SER A 75 3.71 -9.91 1.79
CA SER A 75 4.34 -11.15 1.32
C SER A 75 3.54 -11.75 0.16
N VAL A 76 4.15 -12.70 -0.55
CA VAL A 76 3.50 -13.61 -1.50
C VAL A 76 3.44 -15.05 -0.96
N GLU A 77 3.80 -15.24 0.30
CA GLU A 77 3.80 -16.52 1.02
C GLU A 77 2.81 -16.46 2.18
N PRO A 78 1.56 -16.90 2.03
CA PRO A 78 0.50 -16.79 3.05
C PRO A 78 0.87 -17.38 4.41
N GLU A 79 1.70 -18.41 4.43
CA GLU A 79 2.13 -19.12 5.64
C GLU A 79 3.02 -18.27 6.58
N GLN A 80 3.58 -17.17 6.08
CA GLN A 80 4.39 -16.24 6.89
C GLN A 80 3.52 -15.29 7.73
N PHE A 81 2.31 -14.97 7.27
CA PHE A 81 1.46 -13.97 7.91
C PHE A 81 1.07 -14.26 9.36
N PRO A 82 0.72 -15.52 9.76
CA PRO A 82 0.32 -15.77 11.15
C PRO A 82 1.36 -15.35 12.19
N ALA A 83 2.65 -15.56 11.93
CA ALA A 83 3.72 -15.15 12.84
C ALA A 83 3.83 -13.63 12.94
N ALA A 84 3.71 -12.91 11.84
CA ALA A 84 3.75 -11.45 11.81
C ALA A 84 2.51 -10.83 12.50
N VAL A 85 1.32 -11.43 12.32
CA VAL A 85 0.10 -11.01 13.03
C VAL A 85 0.23 -11.24 14.54
N ALA A 86 0.78 -12.38 14.95
CA ALA A 86 1.05 -12.66 16.38
C ALA A 86 2.09 -11.67 16.97
N ALA A 87 2.98 -11.11 16.15
CA ALA A 87 3.95 -10.09 16.54
C ALA A 87 3.35 -8.67 16.60
N GLY A 88 2.11 -8.46 16.17
CA GLY A 88 1.39 -7.18 16.27
C GLY A 88 1.08 -6.49 14.93
N ALA A 89 1.23 -7.16 13.79
CA ALA A 89 0.77 -6.60 12.53
C ALA A 89 -0.74 -6.36 12.55
N ALA A 90 -1.16 -5.17 12.19
CA ALA A 90 -2.58 -4.76 12.18
C ALA A 90 -3.34 -5.25 10.96
N MET A 91 -2.62 -5.51 9.86
CA MET A 91 -3.17 -6.01 8.61
C MET A 91 -2.07 -6.71 7.79
N VAL A 92 -2.50 -7.50 6.82
CA VAL A 92 -1.60 -8.21 5.89
C VAL A 92 -1.89 -7.80 4.46
N GLU A 93 -0.88 -7.89 3.60
CA GLU A 93 -1.01 -7.59 2.17
C GLU A 93 -0.37 -8.67 1.32
N ILE A 94 -1.13 -9.20 0.38
CA ILE A 94 -0.59 -9.98 -0.73
C ILE A 94 -0.20 -8.99 -1.82
N GLY A 95 1.09 -8.90 -2.12
CA GLY A 95 1.45 -8.02 -3.20
C GLY A 95 2.78 -7.32 -3.09
N ASN A 96 2.81 -6.14 -3.74
CA ASN A 96 4.02 -5.45 -4.16
C ASN A 96 4.80 -6.28 -5.20
N PHE A 97 4.10 -6.80 -6.20
CA PHE A 97 4.65 -7.69 -7.24
C PHE A 97 5.73 -7.01 -8.08
N ASP A 98 5.75 -5.67 -8.14
CA ASP A 98 6.81 -4.86 -8.73
C ASP A 98 8.23 -5.28 -8.28
N ALA A 99 8.38 -5.86 -7.10
CA ALA A 99 9.64 -6.36 -6.57
C ALA A 99 10.16 -7.62 -7.28
N PHE A 100 9.28 -8.38 -7.93
CA PHE A 100 9.58 -9.67 -8.53
C PHE A 100 9.77 -9.61 -10.05
N TYR A 101 9.18 -8.64 -10.73
CA TYR A 101 9.28 -8.51 -12.19
C TYR A 101 10.71 -8.41 -12.72
N PRO A 102 11.66 -7.70 -12.07
CA PRO A 102 13.05 -7.69 -12.51
C PRO A 102 13.73 -9.05 -12.48
N GLN A 103 13.18 -10.00 -11.69
CA GLN A 103 13.66 -11.38 -11.56
C GLN A 103 12.92 -12.33 -12.52
N GLY A 104 12.04 -11.81 -13.39
CA GLY A 104 11.26 -12.59 -14.34
C GLY A 104 10.05 -13.31 -13.74
N ARG A 105 9.73 -13.08 -12.46
CA ARG A 105 8.54 -13.65 -11.82
C ARG A 105 7.32 -12.75 -12.10
N VAL A 106 6.28 -13.33 -12.70
CA VAL A 106 5.02 -12.65 -13.02
C VAL A 106 3.88 -13.38 -12.31
N PHE A 107 2.92 -12.61 -11.80
CA PHE A 107 1.74 -13.14 -11.11
C PHE A 107 0.51 -12.97 -12.00
N GLY A 108 -0.18 -14.09 -12.27
CA GLY A 108 -1.44 -14.10 -12.99
C GLY A 108 -2.64 -13.94 -12.07
N ALA A 109 -3.81 -13.65 -12.65
CA ALA A 109 -5.04 -13.43 -11.89
C ALA A 109 -5.41 -14.63 -11.01
N GLU A 110 -5.37 -15.85 -11.54
CA GLU A 110 -5.73 -17.05 -10.79
C GLU A 110 -4.78 -17.32 -9.62
N GLU A 111 -3.48 -17.07 -9.81
CA GLU A 111 -2.50 -17.22 -8.75
C GLU A 111 -2.77 -16.24 -7.59
N VAL A 112 -3.08 -14.98 -7.89
CA VAL A 112 -3.39 -13.97 -6.87
C VAL A 112 -4.69 -14.30 -6.13
N LEU A 113 -5.69 -14.82 -6.84
CA LEU A 113 -6.93 -15.33 -6.23
C LEU A 113 -6.67 -16.50 -5.28
N GLU A 114 -5.82 -17.44 -5.68
CA GLU A 114 -5.49 -18.58 -4.82
C GLU A 114 -4.72 -18.16 -3.57
N LEU A 115 -3.75 -17.25 -3.70
CA LEU A 115 -3.05 -16.64 -2.55
C LEU A 115 -4.05 -15.95 -1.60
N THR A 116 -5.05 -15.26 -2.15
CA THR A 116 -6.09 -14.58 -1.37
C THR A 116 -6.95 -15.57 -0.59
N ARG A 117 -7.43 -16.64 -1.24
CA ARG A 117 -8.22 -17.70 -0.58
C ARG A 117 -7.42 -18.39 0.53
N ARG A 118 -6.17 -18.73 0.26
CA ARG A 118 -5.27 -19.34 1.26
C ARG A 118 -5.05 -18.43 2.45
N THR A 119 -4.71 -17.16 2.20
CA THR A 119 -4.52 -16.18 3.27
C THR A 119 -5.80 -16.01 4.10
N ARG A 120 -6.95 -15.93 3.44
CA ARG A 120 -8.23 -15.81 4.14
C ARG A 120 -8.56 -17.06 4.96
N GLY A 121 -8.21 -18.25 4.47
CA GLY A 121 -8.35 -19.50 5.23
C GLY A 121 -7.47 -19.54 6.49
N LEU A 122 -6.24 -19.03 6.42
CA LEU A 122 -5.32 -18.97 7.55
C LEU A 122 -5.69 -17.85 8.55
N LEU A 123 -6.21 -16.73 8.06
CA LEU A 123 -6.46 -15.51 8.84
C LEU A 123 -7.87 -14.96 8.58
N PRO A 124 -8.94 -15.64 9.08
CA PRO A 124 -10.32 -15.25 8.81
C PRO A 124 -10.69 -13.88 9.35
N GLU A 125 -10.06 -13.41 10.44
CA GLU A 125 -10.40 -12.19 11.17
C GLU A 125 -9.38 -11.05 11.00
N VAL A 126 -8.38 -11.18 10.12
CA VAL A 126 -7.38 -10.13 9.86
C VAL A 126 -7.76 -9.34 8.62
N VAL A 127 -7.52 -8.02 8.63
CA VAL A 127 -7.71 -7.18 7.44
C VAL A 127 -6.70 -7.58 6.38
N LEU A 128 -7.20 -7.92 5.19
CA LEU A 128 -6.41 -8.37 4.04
C LEU A 128 -6.48 -7.34 2.92
N SER A 129 -5.33 -6.76 2.60
CA SER A 129 -5.09 -5.99 1.38
C SER A 129 -4.56 -6.91 0.29
N VAL A 130 -4.97 -6.68 -0.96
CA VAL A 130 -4.43 -7.42 -2.11
C VAL A 130 -4.07 -6.46 -3.23
N THR A 131 -2.83 -6.55 -3.70
CA THR A 131 -2.36 -5.81 -4.87
C THR A 131 -2.87 -6.46 -6.16
N VAL A 132 -3.35 -5.67 -7.10
CA VAL A 132 -3.71 -6.12 -8.45
C VAL A 132 -2.50 -5.97 -9.37
N PRO A 133 -2.00 -7.05 -10.00
CA PRO A 133 -0.84 -6.99 -10.88
C PRO A 133 -1.06 -6.07 -12.09
N HIS A 134 -0.21 -5.06 -12.25
CA HIS A 134 -0.32 -4.09 -13.35
C HIS A 134 0.03 -4.65 -14.73
N VAL A 135 0.68 -5.82 -14.77
CA VAL A 135 1.01 -6.51 -16.02
C VAL A 135 -0.22 -7.14 -16.70
N LEU A 136 -1.33 -7.28 -15.97
CA LEU A 136 -2.59 -7.71 -16.54
C LEU A 136 -3.21 -6.60 -17.39
N PRO A 137 -3.91 -6.93 -18.48
CA PRO A 137 -4.79 -5.99 -19.21
C PRO A 137 -5.79 -5.32 -18.26
N MET A 138 -6.20 -4.09 -18.56
CA MET A 138 -7.02 -3.28 -17.66
C MET A 138 -8.38 -3.93 -17.33
N ASP A 139 -9.01 -4.57 -18.30
CA ASP A 139 -10.25 -5.32 -18.11
C ASP A 139 -10.07 -6.51 -17.15
N GLN A 140 -8.93 -7.20 -17.24
CA GLN A 140 -8.59 -8.27 -16.29
C GLN A 140 -8.25 -7.73 -14.89
N GLN A 141 -7.62 -6.55 -14.79
CA GLN A 141 -7.41 -5.90 -13.49
C GLN A 141 -8.73 -5.55 -12.81
N GLN A 142 -9.70 -5.05 -13.57
CA GLN A 142 -11.05 -4.74 -13.08
C GLN A 142 -11.76 -6.00 -12.57
N GLN A 143 -11.79 -7.06 -13.40
CA GLN A 143 -12.43 -8.32 -13.03
C GLN A 143 -11.75 -8.95 -11.81
N LEU A 144 -10.42 -9.00 -11.81
CA LEU A 144 -9.67 -9.55 -10.68
C LEU A 144 -9.98 -8.79 -9.38
N ALA A 145 -10.08 -7.47 -9.41
CA ALA A 145 -10.40 -6.71 -8.19
C ALA A 145 -11.76 -7.10 -7.60
N VAL A 146 -12.78 -7.31 -8.43
CA VAL A 146 -14.10 -7.80 -8.00
C VAL A 146 -14.00 -9.21 -7.44
N ASP A 147 -13.29 -10.10 -8.12
CA ASP A 147 -13.12 -11.50 -7.69
C ASP A 147 -12.32 -11.60 -6.37
N LEU A 148 -11.34 -10.73 -6.17
CA LEU A 148 -10.57 -10.64 -4.92
C LEU A 148 -11.45 -10.23 -3.74
N VAL A 149 -12.36 -9.28 -3.92
CA VAL A 149 -13.33 -8.89 -2.89
C VAL A 149 -14.25 -10.06 -2.56
N ALA A 150 -14.76 -10.76 -3.57
CA ALA A 150 -15.56 -11.97 -3.38
C ALA A 150 -14.76 -13.09 -2.68
N ALA A 151 -13.45 -13.18 -2.90
CA ALA A 151 -12.55 -14.12 -2.22
C ALA A 151 -12.17 -13.67 -0.79
N GLY A 152 -12.59 -12.47 -0.37
CA GLY A 152 -12.44 -11.98 1.00
C GLY A 152 -11.36 -10.91 1.19
N ALA A 153 -10.86 -10.25 0.14
CA ALA A 153 -10.07 -9.04 0.30
C ALA A 153 -10.90 -7.92 0.93
N ASP A 154 -10.32 -7.20 1.88
CA ASP A 154 -10.94 -6.06 2.55
C ASP A 154 -10.47 -4.72 1.97
N LEU A 155 -9.41 -4.75 1.18
CA LEU A 155 -8.77 -3.58 0.59
C LEU A 155 -8.05 -3.99 -0.70
N ILE A 156 -8.14 -3.19 -1.74
CA ILE A 156 -7.42 -3.40 -3.00
C ILE A 156 -6.30 -2.38 -3.13
N GLN A 157 -5.12 -2.80 -3.57
CA GLN A 157 -4.01 -1.90 -3.87
C GLN A 157 -3.65 -1.97 -5.36
N THR A 158 -3.27 -0.84 -5.95
CA THR A 158 -2.75 -0.78 -7.32
C THR A 158 -1.22 -0.76 -7.34
N GLU A 159 -0.62 -1.05 -8.49
CA GLU A 159 0.81 -0.93 -8.74
C GLU A 159 1.09 -0.43 -10.16
N GLY A 160 2.36 -0.40 -10.61
CA GLY A 160 2.77 -0.13 -11.99
C GLY A 160 3.71 1.05 -12.18
N GLY A 161 3.81 1.95 -11.20
CA GLY A 161 4.72 3.09 -11.31
C GLY A 161 6.20 2.72 -11.24
N THR A 162 6.56 1.61 -10.61
CA THR A 162 7.96 1.14 -10.57
C THR A 162 8.43 0.68 -11.95
N SER A 163 7.57 0.05 -12.73
CA SER A 163 7.84 -0.43 -14.09
C SER A 163 7.75 0.66 -15.17
N ALA A 164 7.08 1.78 -14.86
CA ALA A 164 6.92 2.89 -15.79
C ALA A 164 8.26 3.56 -16.10
N LYS A 165 8.47 3.87 -17.38
CA LYS A 165 9.67 4.54 -17.88
C LYS A 165 9.28 5.92 -18.45
N PRO A 166 9.31 6.98 -17.64
CA PRO A 166 8.94 8.31 -18.08
C PRO A 166 9.92 8.83 -19.16
N PHE A 167 9.40 9.55 -20.14
CA PHE A 167 10.17 10.20 -21.19
C PHE A 167 10.59 11.61 -20.82
N SER A 168 9.77 12.29 -20.00
CA SER A 168 9.93 13.69 -19.67
C SER A 168 10.68 13.88 -18.36
N ALA A 169 11.29 15.04 -18.19
CA ALA A 169 11.87 15.48 -16.92
C ALA A 169 10.82 16.27 -16.07
N GLY A 170 11.15 16.50 -14.81
CA GLY A 170 10.36 17.32 -13.91
C GLY A 170 8.95 16.77 -13.63
N SER A 171 7.98 17.66 -13.45
CA SER A 171 6.62 17.31 -13.06
C SER A 171 5.92 16.40 -14.08
N LEU A 172 6.18 16.60 -15.38
CA LEU A 172 5.59 15.77 -16.42
C LEU A 172 6.07 14.32 -16.31
N GLY A 173 7.36 14.10 -16.09
CA GLY A 173 7.91 12.76 -15.85
C GLY A 173 7.34 12.10 -14.59
N LEU A 174 7.02 12.87 -13.54
CA LEU A 174 6.34 12.34 -12.36
C LEU A 174 4.91 11.90 -12.68
N ILE A 175 4.20 12.64 -13.54
CA ILE A 175 2.85 12.26 -14.00
C ILE A 175 2.92 11.00 -14.87
N GLU A 176 3.84 10.96 -15.84
CA GLU A 176 4.05 9.78 -16.70
C GLU A 176 4.35 8.53 -15.87
N LYS A 177 5.18 8.67 -14.83
CA LYS A 177 5.52 7.58 -13.92
C LYS A 177 4.31 7.05 -13.15
N ALA A 178 3.42 7.94 -12.73
CA ALA A 178 2.23 7.57 -11.97
C ALA A 178 1.06 7.11 -12.86
N ALA A 179 1.09 7.41 -14.16
CA ALA A 179 -0.04 7.17 -15.06
C ALA A 179 -0.61 5.73 -15.02
N PRO A 180 0.19 4.65 -15.01
CA PRO A 180 -0.37 3.30 -14.94
C PRO A 180 -1.19 3.06 -13.67
N THR A 181 -0.66 3.43 -12.50
CA THR A 181 -1.36 3.22 -11.24
C THR A 181 -2.57 4.14 -11.05
N LEU A 182 -2.52 5.37 -11.60
CA LEU A 182 -3.67 6.28 -11.60
C LEU A 182 -4.82 5.74 -12.44
N ALA A 183 -4.51 5.22 -13.63
CA ALA A 183 -5.49 4.57 -14.51
C ALA A 183 -6.10 3.33 -13.84
N ALA A 184 -5.28 2.49 -13.22
CA ALA A 184 -5.73 1.31 -12.49
C ALA A 184 -6.63 1.71 -11.30
N ALA A 185 -6.25 2.70 -10.51
CA ALA A 185 -7.05 3.17 -9.38
C ALA A 185 -8.43 3.65 -9.83
N HIS A 186 -8.51 4.42 -10.93
CA HIS A 186 -9.77 4.87 -11.49
C HIS A 186 -10.64 3.70 -11.99
N SER A 187 -10.06 2.85 -12.81
CA SER A 187 -10.78 1.74 -13.45
C SER A 187 -11.27 0.70 -12.44
N ILE A 188 -10.43 0.34 -11.47
CA ILE A 188 -10.78 -0.60 -10.40
C ILE A 188 -11.84 -0.01 -9.47
N SER A 189 -11.71 1.27 -9.07
CA SER A 189 -12.72 1.92 -8.23
C SER A 189 -14.08 1.96 -8.93
N ALA A 190 -14.12 2.24 -10.23
CA ALA A 190 -15.35 2.22 -11.02
C ALA A 190 -15.94 0.81 -11.12
N ALA A 191 -15.12 -0.22 -11.35
CA ALA A 191 -15.56 -1.61 -11.45
C ALA A 191 -16.17 -2.11 -10.14
N LEU A 192 -15.52 -1.83 -8.99
CA LEU A 192 -16.02 -2.17 -7.67
C LEU A 192 -17.37 -1.47 -7.39
N GLN A 193 -17.48 -0.19 -7.72
CA GLN A 193 -18.72 0.56 -7.56
C GLN A 193 -19.86 -0.03 -8.40
N HIS A 194 -19.60 -0.42 -9.65
CA HIS A 194 -20.57 -1.10 -10.51
C HIS A 194 -21.00 -2.47 -9.96
N ALA A 195 -20.09 -3.18 -9.31
CA ALA A 195 -20.38 -4.45 -8.62
C ALA A 195 -21.12 -4.26 -7.29
N GLY A 196 -21.35 -3.02 -6.84
CA GLY A 196 -21.99 -2.72 -5.56
C GLY A 196 -21.07 -2.87 -4.35
N GLU A 197 -19.75 -2.95 -4.59
CA GLU A 197 -18.75 -3.10 -3.54
C GLU A 197 -18.25 -1.74 -3.03
N THR A 198 -18.04 -1.64 -1.71
CA THR A 198 -17.57 -0.42 -1.03
C THR A 198 -16.16 -0.57 -0.47
N VAL A 199 -15.38 -1.50 -1.00
CA VAL A 199 -14.02 -1.79 -0.57
C VAL A 199 -13.08 -0.64 -0.96
N PRO A 200 -12.25 -0.10 -0.04
CA PRO A 200 -11.33 0.97 -0.36
C PRO A 200 -10.23 0.52 -1.31
N VAL A 201 -9.84 1.42 -2.22
CA VAL A 201 -8.70 1.23 -3.13
C VAL A 201 -7.56 2.12 -2.67
N LEU A 202 -6.37 1.55 -2.43
CA LEU A 202 -5.13 2.29 -2.25
C LEU A 202 -4.39 2.41 -3.59
N CYS A 203 -4.12 3.64 -3.99
CA CYS A 203 -3.28 3.89 -5.16
C CYS A 203 -1.81 3.87 -4.75
N ALA A 204 -1.01 2.94 -5.29
CA ALA A 204 0.38 2.80 -4.91
C ALA A 204 1.30 2.64 -6.13
N SER A 205 2.62 2.78 -5.88
CA SER A 205 3.71 2.70 -6.87
C SER A 205 3.87 3.95 -7.74
N GLY A 206 5.06 4.53 -7.69
CA GLY A 206 5.46 5.65 -8.55
C GLY A 206 4.87 7.02 -8.21
N LEU A 207 4.17 7.15 -7.08
CA LEU A 207 3.54 8.39 -6.65
C LEU A 207 4.56 9.39 -6.06
N SER A 208 4.19 10.66 -6.14
CA SER A 208 4.91 11.81 -5.58
C SER A 208 3.89 12.84 -5.07
N ALA A 209 4.33 13.87 -4.35
CA ALA A 209 3.46 14.96 -3.90
C ALA A 209 2.69 15.63 -5.06
N VAL A 210 3.24 15.62 -6.28
CA VAL A 210 2.57 16.14 -7.50
C VAL A 210 1.37 15.27 -7.90
N THR A 211 1.48 13.95 -7.75
CA THR A 211 0.49 12.99 -8.27
C THR A 211 -0.47 12.42 -7.22
N VAL A 212 -0.20 12.64 -5.94
CA VAL A 212 -1.09 12.23 -4.84
C VAL A 212 -2.49 12.83 -4.97
N PRO A 213 -2.70 14.13 -5.26
CA PRO A 213 -4.04 14.66 -5.47
C PRO A 213 -4.79 13.99 -6.63
N MET A 214 -4.05 13.58 -7.67
CA MET A 214 -4.63 12.87 -8.83
C MET A 214 -5.10 11.47 -8.44
N ALA A 215 -4.36 10.76 -7.55
CA ALA A 215 -4.76 9.46 -7.05
C ALA A 215 -6.09 9.53 -6.27
N ILE A 216 -6.24 10.53 -5.41
CA ILE A 216 -7.49 10.77 -4.69
C ILE A 216 -8.64 11.13 -5.64
N ALA A 217 -8.39 11.99 -6.62
CA ALA A 217 -9.37 12.34 -7.66
C ALA A 217 -9.77 11.12 -8.52
N ALA A 218 -8.83 10.19 -8.76
CA ALA A 218 -9.08 8.94 -9.50
C ALA A 218 -9.95 7.92 -8.74
N GLY A 219 -10.28 8.16 -7.47
CA GLY A 219 -11.16 7.27 -6.70
C GLY A 219 -10.49 6.62 -5.49
N ALA A 220 -9.17 6.76 -5.31
CA ALA A 220 -8.47 6.11 -4.20
C ALA A 220 -8.93 6.60 -2.83
N ALA A 221 -8.99 5.69 -1.86
CA ALA A 221 -9.21 5.97 -0.45
C ALA A 221 -7.93 6.43 0.28
N GLY A 222 -6.80 6.29 -0.37
CA GLY A 222 -5.49 6.69 0.12
C GLY A 222 -4.40 6.32 -0.86
N VAL A 223 -3.16 6.57 -0.45
CA VAL A 223 -1.98 6.33 -1.28
C VAL A 223 -0.93 5.49 -0.55
N GLY A 224 -0.23 4.66 -1.33
CA GLY A 224 0.95 3.91 -0.88
C GLY A 224 2.22 4.46 -1.55
N VAL A 225 3.21 4.85 -0.76
CA VAL A 225 4.46 5.43 -1.27
C VAL A 225 5.67 4.69 -0.71
N GLY A 226 6.45 4.09 -1.60
CA GLY A 226 7.68 3.38 -1.26
C GLY A 226 8.93 4.14 -1.72
N SER A 227 9.29 4.01 -2.98
CA SER A 227 10.58 4.47 -3.53
C SER A 227 10.87 5.96 -3.37
N ALA A 228 9.87 6.82 -3.27
CA ALA A 228 10.07 8.24 -3.00
C ALA A 228 10.62 8.51 -1.59
N VAL A 229 10.44 7.59 -0.66
CA VAL A 229 10.92 7.66 0.72
C VAL A 229 12.13 6.74 0.92
N ASN A 230 11.97 5.44 0.65
CA ASN A 230 12.94 4.42 1.05
C ASN A 230 14.25 4.41 0.22
N ARG A 231 14.33 5.17 -0.86
CA ARG A 231 15.57 5.37 -1.63
C ARG A 231 16.44 6.53 -1.13
N LEU A 232 15.94 7.28 -0.15
CA LEU A 232 16.71 8.35 0.47
C LEU A 232 17.63 7.76 1.55
N ASP A 233 18.85 8.29 1.64
CA ASP A 233 19.82 7.84 2.66
C ASP A 233 19.75 8.66 3.95
N ASP A 234 19.04 9.79 3.92
CA ASP A 234 18.89 10.74 5.02
C ASP A 234 17.49 10.72 5.61
N GLU A 235 17.41 10.48 6.93
CA GLU A 235 16.14 10.37 7.65
C GLU A 235 15.34 11.69 7.65
N LEU A 236 16.02 12.83 7.75
CA LEU A 236 15.36 14.14 7.72
C LEU A 236 14.73 14.41 6.35
N ALA A 237 15.42 14.03 5.27
CA ALA A 237 14.87 14.07 3.92
C ALA A 237 13.66 13.16 3.76
N MET A 238 13.69 11.94 4.34
CA MET A 238 12.53 11.04 4.36
C MET A 238 11.33 11.68 5.07
N VAL A 239 11.54 12.28 6.26
CA VAL A 239 10.49 12.99 7.01
C VAL A 239 9.89 14.13 6.18
N ALA A 240 10.74 14.93 5.53
CA ALA A 240 10.29 16.05 4.70
C ALA A 240 9.42 15.57 3.52
N VAL A 241 9.80 14.46 2.89
CA VAL A 241 9.02 13.85 1.80
C VAL A 241 7.68 13.34 2.32
N VAL A 242 7.64 12.63 3.44
CA VAL A 242 6.39 12.11 4.01
C VAL A 242 5.45 13.26 4.39
N ARG A 243 5.97 14.36 4.97
CA ARG A 243 5.18 15.57 5.26
C ARG A 243 4.61 16.20 3.99
N GLY A 244 5.43 16.35 2.94
CA GLY A 244 4.96 16.88 1.66
C GLY A 244 3.88 16.01 1.03
N LEU A 245 3.96 14.69 1.16
CA LEU A 245 2.90 13.78 0.73
C LEU A 245 1.62 13.96 1.56
N ARG A 246 1.74 14.11 2.88
CA ARG A 246 0.62 14.35 3.78
C ARG A 246 -0.08 15.68 3.45
N GLU A 247 0.67 16.74 3.23
CA GLU A 247 0.14 18.04 2.82
C GLU A 247 -0.59 17.95 1.47
N ALA A 248 -0.02 17.19 0.52
CA ALA A 248 -0.65 16.97 -0.79
C ALA A 248 -1.99 16.22 -0.70
N ILE A 249 -2.23 15.42 0.33
CA ILE A 249 -3.54 14.78 0.62
C ILE A 249 -4.53 15.80 1.24
N GLY A 250 -4.07 17.00 1.63
CA GLY A 250 -4.92 18.04 2.21
C GLY A 250 -5.19 17.90 3.71
N ARG A 251 -4.37 17.12 4.44
CA ARG A 251 -4.40 17.04 5.90
C ARG A 251 -3.33 17.93 6.52
N GLU A 252 -3.75 18.76 7.50
CA GLU A 252 -2.80 19.43 8.37
C GLU A 252 -1.97 18.41 9.17
N VAL A 253 -0.65 18.59 9.16
CA VAL A 253 0.24 17.83 10.05
C VAL A 253 0.07 18.40 11.44
N THR A 254 -0.79 17.80 12.26
CA THR A 254 -0.80 18.11 13.69
C THR A 254 0.53 17.64 14.26
N SER A 255 1.39 18.59 14.64
CA SER A 255 2.63 18.32 15.35
C SER A 255 2.29 17.59 16.65
N ARG A 256 2.64 16.31 16.74
CA ARG A 256 2.74 15.64 18.03
C ARG A 256 4.03 16.16 18.67
N VAL A 257 3.89 17.16 19.56
CA VAL A 257 4.92 17.60 20.49
C VAL A 257 4.92 16.63 21.67
#